data_06762591b35c7c2790b0cc057a3b70c3
#
_entry.id   06762591b35c7c2790b0cc057a3b70c3
#
_cell.length_a   1.000
_cell.length_b   1.000
_cell.length_c   1.000
_cell.angle_alpha   90.00
_cell.angle_beta   90.00
_cell.angle_gamma   90.00
#
_symmetry.space_group_name_H-M   'P 1'
#
loop_
_entity.id
_entity.type
_entity.pdbx_description
1 polymer ?
#
loop_
_entity_poly.entity_id
_entity_poly.type
_entity_poly.pdbx_seq_one_letter_code
_entity_poly.pdbx_strand_id
1 'polypeptide(L)'
;MATKVLIVDIHAELYRDQLQREFSGLQFMLFHKAAEVSGSLSAIDVMIMFGIEIRDQMLRDAPRLKWIQSLATGVDHFLRCPSLRPDVLITSGRGIHGVPMREHVLYLMLAISHNAKRQVEDHQQRIWERRFWSTLYGKTAVIAGTGIVGGAIGEMLQTLGMRVIGVSRMPRRAASTRSCRANACARRQARPTT
;
A
#
# COMPACT_ATOMS: atom_id res chain seq x y z
N MET A 1 -12.89 -31.60 -9.40
CA MET A 1 -13.78 -30.41 -9.67
C MET A 1 -12.88 -29.23 -9.93
N ALA A 2 -13.21 -28.37 -10.90
CA ALA A 2 -12.45 -27.15 -11.19
C ALA A 2 -12.59 -26.15 -10.03
N THR A 3 -11.48 -25.46 -9.65
CA THR A 3 -11.50 -24.41 -8.64
C THR A 3 -12.15 -23.15 -9.22
N LYS A 4 -13.15 -22.62 -8.52
CA LYS A 4 -13.88 -21.41 -8.92
C LYS A 4 -13.36 -20.18 -8.21
N VAL A 5 -12.96 -19.18 -9.00
CA VAL A 5 -12.31 -17.94 -8.55
C VAL A 5 -13.23 -16.77 -8.87
N LEU A 6 -13.63 -16.02 -7.84
CA LEU A 6 -14.27 -14.72 -7.98
C LEU A 6 -13.18 -13.63 -7.98
N ILE A 7 -13.17 -12.78 -9.00
CA ILE A 7 -12.30 -11.60 -9.05
C ILE A 7 -13.18 -10.35 -9.08
N VAL A 8 -12.94 -9.43 -8.15
CA VAL A 8 -13.63 -8.13 -8.07
C VAL A 8 -12.61 -7.02 -8.11
N ASP A 9 -12.37 -6.48 -9.29
CA ASP A 9 -11.42 -5.40 -9.54
C ASP A 9 -11.65 -4.78 -10.92
N ILE A 10 -11.34 -3.51 -11.12
CA ILE A 10 -11.44 -2.83 -12.41
C ILE A 10 -10.54 -3.46 -13.49
N HIS A 11 -9.56 -4.26 -13.10
CA HIS A 11 -8.63 -4.99 -13.95
C HIS A 11 -8.84 -6.52 -13.86
N ALA A 12 -10.06 -6.97 -13.57
CA ALA A 12 -10.37 -8.39 -13.35
C ALA A 12 -9.93 -9.29 -14.51
N GLU A 13 -10.06 -8.83 -15.75
CA GLU A 13 -9.65 -9.55 -16.95
C GLU A 13 -8.13 -9.76 -17.00
N LEU A 14 -7.36 -8.76 -16.62
CA LEU A 14 -5.89 -8.85 -16.59
C LEU A 14 -5.43 -9.94 -15.61
N TYR A 15 -6.03 -9.98 -14.41
CA TYR A 15 -5.74 -11.02 -13.42
C TYR A 15 -6.15 -12.40 -13.93
N ARG A 16 -7.34 -12.53 -14.52
CA ARG A 16 -7.79 -13.79 -15.15
C ARG A 16 -6.78 -14.27 -16.20
N ASP A 17 -6.38 -13.40 -17.13
CA ASP A 17 -5.50 -13.78 -18.24
C ASP A 17 -4.13 -14.23 -17.75
N GLN A 18 -3.59 -13.58 -16.73
CA GLN A 18 -2.34 -14.00 -16.09
C GLN A 18 -2.49 -15.35 -15.39
N LEU A 19 -3.52 -15.52 -14.57
CA LEU A 19 -3.76 -16.76 -13.83
C LEU A 19 -4.08 -17.93 -14.77
N GLN A 20 -4.79 -17.71 -15.87
CA GLN A 20 -5.15 -18.76 -16.79
C GLN A 20 -3.96 -19.28 -17.60
N ARG A 21 -2.92 -18.47 -17.82
CA ARG A 21 -1.66 -18.90 -18.44
C ARG A 21 -0.89 -19.89 -17.57
N GLU A 22 -0.94 -19.68 -16.25
CA GLU A 22 -0.21 -20.52 -15.28
C GLU A 22 -1.05 -21.71 -14.80
N PHE A 23 -2.39 -21.55 -14.74
CA PHE A 23 -3.30 -22.52 -14.13
C PHE A 23 -4.50 -22.80 -15.06
N SER A 24 -4.42 -23.83 -15.86
CA SER A 24 -5.45 -24.19 -16.87
C SER A 24 -6.78 -24.70 -16.30
N GLY A 25 -6.81 -25.11 -15.02
CA GLY A 25 -7.98 -25.71 -14.37
C GLY A 25 -8.90 -24.75 -13.62
N LEU A 26 -8.68 -23.43 -13.71
CA LEU A 26 -9.47 -22.42 -13.01
C LEU A 26 -10.70 -21.99 -13.80
N GLN A 27 -11.81 -21.79 -13.10
CA GLN A 27 -13.02 -21.15 -13.64
C GLN A 27 -13.19 -19.78 -12.97
N PHE A 28 -13.42 -18.74 -13.77
CA PHE A 28 -13.47 -17.38 -13.29
C PHE A 28 -14.88 -16.79 -13.35
N MET A 29 -15.22 -16.02 -12.30
CA MET A 29 -16.35 -15.11 -12.26
C MET A 29 -15.77 -13.71 -12.05
N LEU A 30 -16.03 -12.77 -12.97
CA LEU A 30 -15.38 -11.46 -13.01
C LEU A 30 -16.40 -10.35 -12.79
N PHE A 31 -16.07 -9.40 -11.94
CA PHE A 31 -16.82 -8.17 -11.74
C PHE A 31 -15.85 -7.00 -11.52
N HIS A 32 -16.23 -5.81 -11.97
CA HIS A 32 -15.41 -4.62 -11.79
C HIS A 32 -15.64 -3.97 -10.42
N LYS A 33 -16.82 -4.14 -9.84
CA LYS A 33 -17.20 -3.61 -8.52
C LYS A 33 -18.05 -4.62 -7.74
N ALA A 34 -17.96 -4.56 -6.41
CA ALA A 34 -18.77 -5.43 -5.55
C ALA A 34 -20.29 -5.22 -5.71
N ALA A 35 -20.71 -4.04 -6.16
CA ALA A 35 -22.11 -3.75 -6.42
C ALA A 35 -22.70 -4.55 -7.57
N GLU A 36 -21.85 -5.00 -8.50
CA GLU A 36 -22.21 -5.72 -9.71
C GLU A 36 -22.27 -7.23 -9.48
N VAL A 37 -21.71 -7.71 -8.36
CA VAL A 37 -21.66 -9.14 -8.06
C VAL A 37 -23.07 -9.69 -7.98
N SER A 38 -23.37 -10.60 -8.90
CA SER A 38 -24.66 -11.23 -9.08
C SER A 38 -24.49 -12.72 -9.35
N GLY A 39 -25.59 -13.47 -9.19
CA GLY A 39 -25.54 -14.91 -9.32
C GLY A 39 -25.11 -15.63 -8.04
N SER A 40 -25.02 -16.96 -8.12
CA SER A 40 -24.71 -17.79 -6.96
C SER A 40 -23.22 -17.83 -6.67
N LEU A 41 -22.83 -17.42 -5.47
CA LEU A 41 -21.47 -17.56 -4.94
C LEU A 41 -21.23 -18.90 -4.24
N SER A 42 -22.25 -19.77 -4.16
CA SER A 42 -22.21 -21.03 -3.40
C SER A 42 -21.10 -22.00 -3.83
N ALA A 43 -20.62 -21.87 -5.05
CA ALA A 43 -19.55 -22.72 -5.60
C ALA A 43 -18.17 -22.05 -5.64
N ILE A 44 -18.02 -20.82 -5.12
CA ILE A 44 -16.76 -20.08 -5.11
C ILE A 44 -15.81 -20.66 -4.06
N ASP A 45 -14.61 -21.00 -4.49
CA ASP A 45 -13.52 -21.52 -3.63
C ASP A 45 -12.51 -20.42 -3.25
N VAL A 46 -12.30 -19.42 -4.13
CA VAL A 46 -11.31 -18.34 -3.96
C VAL A 46 -11.93 -16.98 -4.29
N MET A 47 -11.61 -15.94 -3.50
CA MET A 47 -11.93 -14.54 -3.80
C MET A 47 -10.65 -13.73 -3.95
N ILE A 48 -10.55 -12.91 -5.00
CA ILE A 48 -9.45 -11.98 -5.25
C ILE A 48 -10.06 -10.58 -5.37
N MET A 49 -9.76 -9.69 -4.40
CA MET A 49 -10.39 -8.37 -4.36
C MET A 49 -9.69 -7.41 -3.40
N PHE A 50 -9.98 -6.11 -3.54
CA PHE A 50 -9.66 -5.15 -2.48
C PHE A 50 -10.60 -5.31 -1.28
N GLY A 51 -10.07 -5.17 -0.06
CA GLY A 51 -10.87 -5.32 1.15
C GLY A 51 -12.03 -4.32 1.26
N ILE A 52 -11.90 -3.12 0.69
CA ILE A 52 -12.97 -2.11 0.67
C ILE A 52 -14.19 -2.55 -0.14
N GLU A 53 -14.03 -3.50 -1.05
CA GLU A 53 -15.10 -4.05 -1.87
C GLU A 53 -15.85 -5.19 -1.17
N ILE A 54 -15.34 -5.74 -0.05
CA ILE A 54 -15.97 -6.86 0.63
C ILE A 54 -17.31 -6.45 1.26
N ARG A 55 -18.30 -7.27 1.08
CA ARG A 55 -19.59 -7.21 1.76
C ARG A 55 -19.80 -8.49 2.53
N ASP A 56 -20.26 -8.38 3.77
CA ASP A 56 -20.49 -9.55 4.64
C ASP A 56 -21.42 -10.58 4.00
N GLN A 57 -22.40 -10.12 3.20
CA GLN A 57 -23.29 -11.00 2.44
C GLN A 57 -22.53 -11.92 1.48
N MET A 58 -21.47 -11.43 0.83
CA MET A 58 -20.67 -12.25 -0.10
C MET A 58 -20.04 -13.46 0.61
N LEU A 59 -19.63 -13.29 1.87
CA LEU A 59 -19.08 -14.38 2.67
C LEU A 59 -20.15 -15.38 3.08
N ARG A 60 -21.37 -14.91 3.43
CA ARG A 60 -22.53 -15.79 3.70
C ARG A 60 -22.90 -16.63 2.49
N ASP A 61 -22.89 -16.02 1.30
CA ASP A 61 -23.32 -16.66 0.07
C ASP A 61 -22.25 -17.59 -0.53
N ALA A 62 -21.03 -17.60 0.04
CA ALA A 62 -19.88 -18.41 -0.38
C ALA A 62 -19.49 -19.48 0.64
N PRO A 63 -20.32 -20.49 0.93
CA PRO A 63 -20.04 -21.51 1.96
C PRO A 63 -18.82 -22.39 1.64
N ARG A 64 -18.40 -22.46 0.37
CA ARG A 64 -17.24 -23.23 -0.07
C ARG A 64 -15.93 -22.44 -0.08
N LEU A 65 -15.98 -21.12 0.24
CA LEU A 65 -14.82 -20.25 0.21
C LEU A 65 -13.71 -20.78 1.14
N LYS A 66 -12.51 -20.93 0.59
CA LYS A 66 -11.32 -21.44 1.28
C LYS A 66 -10.22 -20.39 1.39
N TRP A 67 -10.17 -19.46 0.44
CA TRP A 67 -9.08 -18.52 0.35
C TRP A 67 -9.56 -17.15 -0.16
N ILE A 68 -9.06 -16.10 0.50
CA ILE A 68 -9.19 -14.70 0.06
C ILE A 68 -7.80 -14.14 -0.20
N GLN A 69 -7.54 -13.69 -1.41
CA GLN A 69 -6.39 -12.88 -1.76
C GLN A 69 -6.78 -11.42 -1.72
N SER A 70 -6.27 -10.67 -0.74
CA SER A 70 -6.38 -9.21 -0.73
C SER A 70 -5.42 -8.62 -1.75
N LEU A 71 -5.91 -7.76 -2.64
CA LEU A 71 -5.09 -6.97 -3.57
C LEU A 71 -4.39 -5.81 -2.86
N ALA A 72 -4.82 -5.47 -1.64
CA ALA A 72 -4.16 -4.50 -0.77
C ALA A 72 -3.18 -5.18 0.20
N THR A 73 -2.38 -4.37 0.90
CA THR A 73 -1.54 -4.83 2.02
C THR A 73 -2.36 -5.13 3.26
N GLY A 74 -3.42 -4.34 3.52
CA GLY A 74 -4.30 -4.49 4.68
C GLY A 74 -5.37 -5.55 4.47
N VAL A 75 -5.76 -6.21 5.56
CA VAL A 75 -6.81 -7.24 5.59
C VAL A 75 -7.93 -6.92 6.58
N ASP A 76 -7.87 -5.76 7.22
CA ASP A 76 -8.78 -5.36 8.30
C ASP A 76 -10.26 -5.37 7.89
N HIS A 77 -10.57 -5.04 6.63
CA HIS A 77 -11.94 -5.06 6.10
C HIS A 77 -12.52 -6.48 6.12
N PHE A 78 -11.73 -7.48 5.74
CA PHE A 78 -12.17 -8.87 5.78
C PHE A 78 -12.36 -9.35 7.21
N LEU A 79 -11.42 -9.03 8.10
CA LEU A 79 -11.46 -9.42 9.51
C LEU A 79 -12.62 -8.78 10.30
N ARG A 80 -13.20 -7.70 9.80
CA ARG A 80 -14.38 -7.05 10.40
C ARG A 80 -15.69 -7.67 9.95
N CYS A 81 -15.70 -8.55 8.97
CA CYS A 81 -16.90 -9.22 8.51
C CYS A 81 -17.30 -10.32 9.50
N PRO A 82 -18.49 -10.25 10.11
CA PRO A 82 -18.94 -11.27 11.09
C PRO A 82 -19.07 -12.67 10.50
N SER A 83 -19.35 -12.75 9.20
CA SER A 83 -19.54 -14.03 8.49
C SER A 83 -18.23 -14.65 7.97
N LEU A 84 -17.08 -14.05 8.28
CA LEU A 84 -15.79 -14.63 7.94
C LEU A 84 -15.53 -15.88 8.79
N ARG A 85 -15.47 -17.04 8.15
CA ARG A 85 -15.19 -18.30 8.85
C ARG A 85 -13.70 -18.39 9.22
N PRO A 86 -13.36 -19.03 10.38
CA PRO A 86 -11.98 -19.14 10.86
C PRO A 86 -11.08 -20.03 9.97
N ASP A 87 -11.68 -20.90 9.16
CA ASP A 87 -11.00 -21.82 8.26
C ASP A 87 -10.62 -21.18 6.91
N VAL A 88 -11.07 -19.96 6.63
CA VAL A 88 -10.75 -19.24 5.39
C VAL A 88 -9.35 -18.62 5.51
N LEU A 89 -8.44 -19.05 4.64
CA LEU A 89 -7.11 -18.46 4.52
C LEU A 89 -7.22 -17.04 3.96
N ILE A 90 -6.53 -16.06 4.56
CA ILE A 90 -6.40 -14.72 4.00
C ILE A 90 -4.92 -14.43 3.73
N THR A 91 -4.64 -14.05 2.49
CA THR A 91 -3.33 -13.56 2.06
C THR A 91 -3.44 -12.13 1.52
N SER A 92 -2.33 -11.41 1.45
CA SER A 92 -2.32 -10.00 1.03
C SER A 92 -1.09 -9.67 0.18
N GLY A 93 -1.16 -8.55 -0.55
CA GLY A 93 -0.06 -8.00 -1.34
C GLY A 93 1.08 -7.39 -0.51
N ARG A 94 1.39 -8.00 0.66
CA ARG A 94 2.43 -7.50 1.56
C ARG A 94 3.82 -7.71 0.96
N GLY A 95 4.64 -6.65 0.96
CA GLY A 95 6.03 -6.70 0.50
C GLY A 95 6.27 -6.09 -0.88
N ILE A 96 5.25 -6.05 -1.74
CA ILE A 96 5.39 -5.53 -3.13
C ILE A 96 5.44 -4.01 -3.21
N HIS A 97 4.97 -3.30 -2.18
CA HIS A 97 4.82 -1.83 -2.21
C HIS A 97 6.09 -1.04 -1.87
N GLY A 98 7.19 -1.69 -1.49
CA GLY A 98 8.42 -1.01 -1.09
C GLY A 98 9.00 -0.13 -2.18
N VAL A 99 9.14 -0.65 -3.38
CA VAL A 99 9.71 0.06 -4.54
C VAL A 99 8.80 1.20 -5.01
N PRO A 100 7.52 0.95 -5.40
CA PRO A 100 6.68 2.04 -5.91
C PRO A 100 6.45 3.14 -4.87
N MET A 101 6.38 2.81 -3.58
CA MET A 101 6.23 3.81 -2.53
C MET A 101 7.47 4.68 -2.33
N ARG A 102 8.68 4.13 -2.50
CA ARG A 102 9.91 4.94 -2.49
C ARG A 102 9.90 6.00 -3.60
N GLU A 103 9.56 5.59 -4.81
CA GLU A 103 9.51 6.47 -5.98
C GLU A 103 8.44 7.55 -5.81
N HIS A 104 7.26 7.17 -5.35
CA HIS A 104 6.16 8.10 -5.11
C HIS A 104 6.51 9.15 -4.04
N VAL A 105 7.09 8.73 -2.91
CA VAL A 105 7.52 9.65 -1.85
C VAL A 105 8.62 10.58 -2.36
N LEU A 106 9.61 10.08 -3.10
CA LEU A 106 10.66 10.89 -3.69
C LEU A 106 10.09 11.94 -4.65
N TYR A 107 9.18 11.52 -5.54
CA TYR A 107 8.48 12.43 -6.45
C TYR A 107 7.80 13.58 -5.70
N LEU A 108 7.00 13.26 -4.67
CA LEU A 108 6.31 14.28 -3.88
C LEU A 108 7.27 15.20 -3.14
N MET A 109 8.34 14.68 -2.54
CA MET A 109 9.34 15.47 -1.83
C MET A 109 10.08 16.42 -2.77
N LEU A 110 10.46 15.96 -3.95
CA LEU A 110 11.08 16.81 -4.96
C LEU A 110 10.09 17.83 -5.54
N ALA A 111 8.85 17.44 -5.79
CA ALA A 111 7.80 18.36 -6.25
C ALA A 111 7.58 19.52 -5.28
N ILE A 112 7.59 19.23 -3.97
CA ILE A 112 7.45 20.26 -2.93
C ILE A 112 8.72 21.10 -2.83
N SER A 113 9.91 20.48 -2.73
CA SER A 113 11.17 21.20 -2.51
C SER A 113 11.56 22.09 -3.68
N HIS A 114 11.18 21.70 -4.88
CA HIS A 114 11.43 22.44 -6.13
C HIS A 114 10.23 23.28 -6.59
N ASN A 115 9.14 23.30 -5.82
CA ASN A 115 7.91 24.01 -6.19
C ASN A 115 7.46 23.68 -7.63
N ALA A 116 7.26 22.40 -7.91
CA ALA A 116 6.94 21.90 -9.26
C ALA A 116 5.68 22.58 -9.85
N LYS A 117 4.70 22.90 -9.03
CA LYS A 117 3.50 23.63 -9.47
C LYS A 117 3.88 24.95 -10.11
N ARG A 118 4.71 25.76 -9.45
CA ARG A 118 5.16 27.06 -9.95
C ARG A 118 5.96 26.93 -11.23
N GLN A 119 6.79 25.89 -11.34
CA GLN A 119 7.56 25.63 -12.57
C GLN A 119 6.63 25.36 -13.76
N VAL A 120 5.55 24.58 -13.55
CA VAL A 120 4.54 24.33 -14.59
C VAL A 120 3.82 25.61 -14.98
N GLU A 121 3.40 26.43 -14.00
CA GLU A 121 2.75 27.73 -14.23
C GLU A 121 3.66 28.69 -15.02
N ASP A 122 4.92 28.82 -14.60
CA ASP A 122 5.91 29.67 -15.28
C ASP A 122 6.14 29.19 -16.73
N HIS A 123 6.21 27.88 -16.95
CA HIS A 123 6.37 27.30 -18.28
C HIS A 123 5.16 27.61 -19.19
N GLN A 124 3.94 27.45 -18.67
CA GLN A 124 2.71 27.77 -19.42
C GLN A 124 2.62 29.26 -19.79
N GLN A 125 3.10 30.12 -18.90
CA GLN A 125 3.11 31.58 -19.10
C GLN A 125 4.35 32.07 -19.86
N ARG A 126 5.26 31.17 -20.27
CA ARG A 126 6.55 31.49 -20.92
C ARG A 126 7.41 32.43 -20.09
N ILE A 127 7.34 32.34 -18.76
CA ILE A 127 8.14 33.10 -17.82
C ILE A 127 9.48 32.37 -17.64
N TRP A 128 10.59 33.07 -17.93
CA TRP A 128 11.93 32.60 -17.66
C TRP A 128 12.52 33.42 -16.51
N GLU A 129 12.43 32.85 -15.29
CA GLU A 129 12.94 33.49 -14.09
C GLU A 129 13.88 32.56 -13.34
N ARG A 130 15.07 33.05 -12.99
CA ARG A 130 16.00 32.28 -12.16
C ARG A 130 15.50 32.21 -10.73
N ARG A 131 15.24 31.01 -10.23
CA ARG A 131 14.78 30.76 -8.87
C ARG A 131 15.72 29.82 -8.12
N PHE A 132 15.80 29.99 -6.80
CA PHE A 132 16.55 29.10 -5.94
C PHE A 132 15.58 28.10 -5.29
N TRP A 133 15.89 26.81 -5.44
CA TRP A 133 15.12 25.74 -4.89
C TRP A 133 15.81 25.13 -3.68
N SER A 134 15.03 24.57 -2.79
CA SER A 134 15.52 23.86 -1.62
C SER A 134 15.93 22.43 -2.02
N THR A 135 17.09 21.96 -1.58
CA THR A 135 17.50 20.57 -1.76
C THR A 135 17.01 19.67 -0.62
N LEU A 136 16.99 18.36 -0.83
CA LEU A 136 16.71 17.38 0.23
C LEU A 136 17.96 17.08 1.06
N TYR A 137 19.15 17.27 0.49
CA TYR A 137 20.44 17.02 1.14
C TYR A 137 20.57 17.76 2.48
N GLY A 138 21.05 17.06 3.50
CA GLY A 138 21.24 17.60 4.84
C GLY A 138 19.98 17.78 5.67
N LYS A 139 18.78 17.67 5.08
CA LYS A 139 17.50 17.78 5.81
C LYS A 139 17.19 16.55 6.62
N THR A 140 16.29 16.71 7.59
CA THR A 140 15.81 15.62 8.44
C THR A 140 14.43 15.17 7.99
N ALA A 141 14.28 13.87 7.77
CA ALA A 141 12.99 13.21 7.55
C ALA A 141 12.61 12.39 8.80
N VAL A 142 11.34 12.47 9.19
CA VAL A 142 10.76 11.62 10.23
C VAL A 142 9.80 10.64 9.58
N ILE A 143 10.01 9.34 9.81
CA ILE A 143 9.19 8.26 9.26
C ILE A 143 8.37 7.63 10.38
N ALA A 144 7.06 7.84 10.33
CA ALA A 144 6.11 7.20 11.23
C ALA A 144 5.78 5.79 10.70
N GLY A 145 6.32 4.78 11.36
CA GLY A 145 6.22 3.37 10.96
C GLY A 145 7.45 2.88 10.19
N THR A 146 8.30 2.11 10.88
CA THR A 146 9.54 1.54 10.33
C THR A 146 9.37 0.09 9.87
N GLY A 147 8.21 -0.23 9.27
CA GLY A 147 7.93 -1.51 8.64
C GLY A 147 8.63 -1.65 7.28
N ILE A 148 8.15 -2.58 6.45
CA ILE A 148 8.74 -2.86 5.12
C ILE A 148 8.78 -1.58 4.26
N VAL A 149 7.67 -0.86 4.16
CA VAL A 149 7.56 0.36 3.34
C VAL A 149 8.37 1.51 3.93
N GLY A 150 8.17 1.80 5.22
CA GLY A 150 8.90 2.91 5.89
C GLY A 150 10.41 2.67 5.94
N GLY A 151 10.85 1.41 6.10
CA GLY A 151 12.26 1.04 6.01
C GLY A 151 12.83 1.32 4.63
N ALA A 152 12.15 0.87 3.58
CA ALA A 152 12.58 1.10 2.21
C ALA A 152 12.65 2.61 1.83
N ILE A 153 11.68 3.41 2.32
CA ILE A 153 11.71 4.88 2.15
C ILE A 153 12.90 5.47 2.91
N GLY A 154 13.13 5.03 4.15
CA GLY A 154 14.25 5.54 4.96
C GLY A 154 15.61 5.28 4.33
N GLU A 155 15.84 4.10 3.80
CA GLU A 155 17.06 3.74 3.08
C GLU A 155 17.25 4.65 1.87
N MET A 156 16.23 4.84 1.05
CA MET A 156 16.29 5.74 -0.11
C MET A 156 16.62 7.19 0.31
N LEU A 157 15.99 7.73 1.34
CA LEU A 157 16.25 9.08 1.80
C LEU A 157 17.67 9.27 2.35
N GLN A 158 18.25 8.22 2.95
CA GLN A 158 19.66 8.24 3.39
C GLN A 158 20.62 8.30 2.20
N THR A 159 20.34 7.60 1.10
CA THR A 159 21.20 7.70 -0.12
C THR A 159 21.19 9.10 -0.72
N LEU A 160 20.14 9.89 -0.47
CA LEU A 160 20.05 11.31 -0.86
C LEU A 160 20.72 12.26 0.15
N GLY A 161 21.44 11.73 1.14
CA GLY A 161 22.13 12.52 2.17
C GLY A 161 21.22 13.15 3.20
N MET A 162 19.99 12.64 3.38
CA MET A 162 19.10 13.10 4.44
C MET A 162 19.40 12.42 5.77
N ARG A 163 19.13 13.11 6.87
CA ARG A 163 19.06 12.50 8.19
C ARG A 163 17.69 11.87 8.40
N VAL A 164 17.63 10.56 8.66
CA VAL A 164 16.37 9.84 8.83
C VAL A 164 16.15 9.44 10.28
N ILE A 165 14.96 9.75 10.82
CA ILE A 165 14.49 9.36 12.14
C ILE A 165 13.26 8.49 11.98
N GLY A 166 13.35 7.23 12.40
CA GLY A 166 12.21 6.31 12.41
C GLY A 166 11.46 6.32 13.74
N VAL A 167 10.13 6.37 13.70
CA VAL A 167 9.25 6.27 14.86
C VAL A 167 8.42 4.99 14.74
N SER A 168 8.46 4.12 15.75
CA SER A 168 7.72 2.86 15.77
C SER A 168 7.30 2.48 17.18
N ARG A 169 6.20 1.73 17.31
CA ARG A 169 5.78 1.15 18.59
C ARG A 169 6.78 0.13 19.10
N MET A 170 7.37 -0.66 18.22
CA MET A 170 8.47 -1.57 18.53
C MET A 170 9.71 -1.14 17.76
N PRO A 171 10.81 -0.77 18.43
CA PRO A 171 12.06 -0.43 17.74
C PRO A 171 12.61 -1.69 17.07
N ARG A 172 12.61 -1.72 15.74
CA ARG A 172 13.44 -2.67 14.99
C ARG A 172 14.85 -2.10 14.89
N ARG A 173 15.86 -2.89 15.18
CA ARG A 173 17.24 -2.58 14.80
C ARG A 173 17.32 -2.58 13.28
N ALA A 174 17.09 -1.44 12.66
CA ALA A 174 17.49 -1.22 11.29
C ALA A 174 18.96 -0.81 11.30
N ALA A 175 19.78 -1.46 10.54
CA ALA A 175 21.17 -1.05 10.35
C ALA A 175 21.16 0.40 9.86
N SER A 176 21.63 1.35 10.68
CA SER A 176 21.82 2.78 10.38
C SER A 176 20.67 3.78 10.59
N THR A 177 19.42 3.40 10.82
CA THR A 177 18.38 4.37 11.22
C THR A 177 18.33 4.49 12.74
N ARG A 178 18.47 5.71 13.29
CA ARG A 178 18.18 5.93 14.71
C ARG A 178 16.68 5.74 14.93
N SER A 179 16.26 4.59 15.44
CA SER A 179 14.88 4.35 15.83
C SER A 179 14.59 4.94 17.20
N CYS A 180 13.49 5.65 17.36
CA CYS A 180 13.01 6.19 18.61
C CYS A 180 11.63 5.62 18.92
N ARG A 181 11.35 5.26 20.19
CA ARG A 181 9.98 4.96 20.62
C ARG A 181 9.15 6.24 20.60
N ALA A 182 7.90 6.18 20.18
CA ALA A 182 7.01 7.34 20.04
C ALA A 182 6.99 8.24 21.30
N ASN A 183 6.98 7.65 22.50
CA ASN A 183 6.96 8.38 23.77
C ASN A 183 8.31 9.04 24.16
N ALA A 184 9.41 8.63 23.55
CA ALA A 184 10.74 9.22 23.82
C ALA A 184 11.08 10.36 22.84
N CYS A 185 10.48 10.38 21.66
CA CYS A 185 10.71 11.41 20.65
C CYS A 185 10.08 12.77 21.05
N ALA A 186 8.90 12.74 21.68
CA ALA A 186 8.23 13.96 22.15
C ALA A 186 9.02 14.73 23.22
N ARG A 187 9.81 14.03 24.05
CA ARG A 187 10.61 14.68 25.12
C ARG A 187 11.91 15.34 24.64
N ARG A 188 12.40 15.03 23.44
CA ARG A 188 13.63 15.64 22.90
C ARG A 188 13.44 16.96 22.17
N GLN A 189 12.19 17.27 21.76
CA GLN A 189 11.89 18.55 21.11
C GLN A 189 11.67 19.71 22.09
N ALA A 190 11.59 19.42 23.40
CA ALA A 190 11.30 20.42 24.45
C ALA A 190 12.56 21.00 25.16
N ARG A 191 13.77 20.88 24.58
CA ARG A 191 14.93 21.58 25.10
C ARG A 191 15.14 22.90 24.38
N PRO A 192 14.95 24.06 25.04
CA PRO A 192 15.29 25.33 24.43
C PRO A 192 16.82 25.40 24.25
N THR A 193 17.19 25.87 23.06
CA THR A 193 18.58 26.28 22.79
C THR A 193 18.86 27.55 23.62
N THR A 194 19.70 27.46 24.61
CA THR A 194 20.44 28.59 25.18
C THR A 194 21.57 28.98 24.26
#